data_ac909f13c71ffd5efe109507a4d1795b
#
_entry.id   ac909f13c71ffd5efe109507a4d1795b
#
_cell.length_a   1.000
_cell.length_b   1.000
_cell.length_c   1.000
_cell.angle_alpha   90.00
_cell.angle_beta   90.00
_cell.angle_gamma   90.00
#
_symmetry.space_group_name_H-M   'P 1'
#
loop_
_entity.id
_entity.type
_entity.pdbx_description
1 polymer ?
#
loop_
_entity_poly.entity_id
_entity_poly.type
_entity_poly.pdbx_seq_one_letter_code
_entity_poly.pdbx_strand_id
1 'polypeptide(L)'
;MVLMLKSQDFDEPAQNAYHIYIKSNEVGNIMAKYVCSVCGFVYDQDVGIPESGSESGTAWEDLPEDWTCPLCGAAKSDFEKQGEPAGPEEEEPVAAIDHPMDVQEMTFLEMSALCTNLARGCEKQYKPEESALFNELAEYFKKISPPAKDPSFDRLIALVDKDIEEGFPNAKAVATEVRDRGALRALTWSERVTRMLKSHLNRYKKEGDAMVENTDVHVCTICGFIYIGDKLPDVCPVCKVPNWKFEKIEGR
;
A
#
# COMPACT_ATOMS: atom_id res chain seq x y z
N MET A 1 52.15 19.41 -26.34
CA MET A 1 52.20 18.19 -27.18
C MET A 1 50.94 17.41 -26.88
N VAL A 2 49.89 17.66 -27.67
CA VAL A 2 48.56 17.15 -27.51
C VAL A 2 48.45 15.88 -28.37
N LEU A 3 48.24 14.73 -27.76
CA LEU A 3 47.99 13.49 -28.47
C LEU A 3 46.46 13.32 -28.61
N MET A 4 46.00 13.53 -29.86
CA MET A 4 44.66 13.09 -30.31
C MET A 4 44.66 11.57 -30.39
N LEU A 5 43.75 10.92 -29.65
CA LEU A 5 43.37 9.55 -29.88
C LEU A 5 42.06 9.53 -30.68
N LYS A 6 42.16 8.91 -31.86
CA LYS A 6 41.07 8.68 -32.80
C LYS A 6 40.04 7.73 -32.23
N SER A 7 38.78 8.08 -32.47
CA SER A 7 37.62 7.18 -32.36
C SER A 7 37.80 5.97 -33.27
N GLN A 8 37.73 4.76 -32.72
CA GLN A 8 37.55 3.53 -33.48
C GLN A 8 36.11 3.13 -33.43
N ASP A 9 35.58 2.86 -34.60
CA ASP A 9 34.26 2.39 -34.92
C ASP A 9 33.92 1.09 -34.14
N PHE A 10 32.81 1.10 -33.43
CA PHE A 10 32.19 -0.14 -32.93
C PHE A 10 31.11 -0.56 -33.90
N ASP A 11 31.39 -1.64 -34.61
CA ASP A 11 30.48 -2.32 -35.52
C ASP A 11 29.18 -2.75 -34.81
N GLU A 12 28.06 -2.41 -35.42
CA GLU A 12 26.76 -3.05 -35.16
C GLU A 12 26.82 -4.53 -35.50
N PRO A 13 26.56 -5.41 -34.54
CA PRO A 13 25.50 -6.38 -34.75
C PRO A 13 24.81 -6.81 -33.44
N ALA A 14 24.08 -5.96 -32.76
CA ALA A 14 23.26 -6.32 -31.60
C ALA A 14 21.75 -6.04 -31.80
N GLN A 15 21.34 -5.44 -32.92
CA GLN A 15 19.92 -5.17 -33.16
C GLN A 15 19.16 -6.35 -33.83
N ASN A 16 19.85 -7.36 -34.29
CA ASN A 16 19.20 -8.49 -34.99
C ASN A 16 18.86 -9.68 -34.10
N ALA A 17 19.32 -9.71 -32.83
CA ALA A 17 18.98 -10.78 -31.90
C ALA A 17 17.63 -10.56 -31.19
N TYR A 18 17.13 -9.33 -31.15
CA TYR A 18 15.85 -9.01 -30.51
C TYR A 18 14.61 -9.30 -31.41
N HIS A 19 14.83 -9.38 -32.72
CA HIS A 19 13.74 -9.61 -33.68
C HIS A 19 13.49 -11.09 -33.99
N ILE A 20 14.34 -12.00 -33.55
CA ILE A 20 14.16 -13.45 -33.79
C ILE A 20 13.44 -14.14 -32.62
N TYR A 21 13.32 -13.50 -31.45
CA TYR A 21 12.64 -14.09 -30.28
C TYR A 21 11.11 -13.92 -30.26
N ILE A 22 10.54 -13.19 -31.24
CA ILE A 22 9.08 -12.89 -31.28
C ILE A 22 8.31 -13.80 -32.27
N LYS A 23 8.96 -14.80 -32.90
CA LYS A 23 8.31 -15.62 -33.92
C LYS A 23 8.07 -17.08 -33.58
N SER A 24 8.03 -17.44 -32.29
CA SER A 24 7.56 -18.80 -31.92
C SER A 24 6.98 -18.77 -30.49
N ASN A 25 5.86 -18.08 -30.33
CA ASN A 25 4.92 -18.45 -29.29
C ASN A 25 3.58 -18.69 -29.95
N GLU A 26 3.21 -19.94 -30.00
CA GLU A 26 1.85 -20.40 -30.20
C GLU A 26 0.96 -19.56 -29.27
N VAL A 27 -0.13 -19.03 -29.82
CA VAL A 27 -1.18 -18.32 -29.09
C VAL A 27 -1.89 -19.38 -28.22
N GLY A 28 -1.24 -19.81 -27.14
CA GLY A 28 -1.91 -20.38 -26.00
C GLY A 28 -2.75 -19.28 -25.38
N ASN A 29 -3.98 -19.55 -25.10
CA ASN A 29 -4.92 -18.67 -24.45
C ASN A 29 -4.34 -18.28 -23.09
N ILE A 30 -3.56 -17.17 -23.05
CA ILE A 30 -2.97 -16.68 -21.81
C ILE A 30 -4.13 -16.15 -20.98
N MET A 31 -4.50 -16.90 -19.92
CA MET A 31 -5.55 -16.50 -19.02
C MET A 31 -5.17 -15.20 -18.31
N ALA A 32 -6.14 -14.34 -18.08
CA ALA A 32 -5.90 -13.04 -17.53
C ALA A 32 -5.41 -13.12 -16.07
N LYS A 33 -4.58 -12.14 -15.68
CA LYS A 33 -4.16 -11.93 -14.29
C LYS A 33 -4.80 -10.66 -13.77
N TYR A 34 -5.21 -10.68 -12.52
CA TYR A 34 -5.81 -9.54 -11.84
C TYR A 34 -4.99 -9.16 -10.61
N VAL A 35 -4.67 -7.89 -10.48
CA VAL A 35 -3.81 -7.37 -9.42
C VAL A 35 -4.64 -6.57 -8.42
N CYS A 36 -4.57 -6.92 -7.15
CA CYS A 36 -5.19 -6.16 -6.09
C CYS A 36 -4.52 -4.77 -5.98
N SER A 37 -5.27 -3.70 -6.18
CA SER A 37 -4.80 -2.33 -6.07
C SER A 37 -4.35 -1.97 -4.64
N VAL A 38 -4.90 -2.67 -3.63
CA VAL A 38 -4.61 -2.44 -2.21
C VAL A 38 -3.25 -3.04 -1.80
N CYS A 39 -3.00 -4.33 -2.09
CA CYS A 39 -1.80 -5.01 -1.59
C CYS A 39 -0.87 -5.53 -2.68
N GLY A 40 -1.28 -5.49 -3.95
CA GLY A 40 -0.51 -6.01 -5.08
C GLY A 40 -0.53 -7.54 -5.19
N PHE A 41 -1.46 -8.23 -4.50
CA PHE A 41 -1.69 -9.66 -4.70
C PHE A 41 -2.15 -9.90 -6.14
N VAL A 42 -1.63 -10.94 -6.78
CA VAL A 42 -1.98 -11.29 -8.15
C VAL A 42 -2.84 -12.55 -8.14
N TYR A 43 -4.08 -12.42 -8.58
CA TYR A 43 -4.91 -13.55 -8.94
C TYR A 43 -4.57 -13.99 -10.36
N ASP A 44 -4.01 -15.18 -10.49
CA ASP A 44 -3.65 -15.80 -11.77
C ASP A 44 -4.70 -16.88 -12.07
N GLN A 45 -5.49 -16.67 -13.12
CA GLN A 45 -6.55 -17.59 -13.51
C GLN A 45 -6.01 -19.00 -13.86
N ASP A 46 -4.77 -19.10 -14.37
CA ASP A 46 -4.15 -20.38 -14.67
C ASP A 46 -3.84 -21.20 -13.39
N VAL A 47 -3.56 -20.51 -12.29
CA VAL A 47 -3.14 -21.14 -11.03
C VAL A 47 -4.31 -21.33 -10.08
N GLY A 48 -5.22 -20.35 -10.01
CA GLY A 48 -6.29 -20.30 -9.02
C GLY A 48 -5.77 -20.09 -7.60
N ILE A 49 -6.61 -20.32 -6.62
CA ILE A 49 -6.28 -20.30 -5.17
C ILE A 49 -7.09 -21.44 -4.52
N PRO A 50 -6.62 -22.69 -4.56
CA PRO A 50 -7.35 -23.83 -4.01
C PRO A 50 -7.74 -23.67 -2.54
N GLU A 51 -6.88 -23.00 -1.75
CA GLU A 51 -7.12 -22.72 -0.33
C GLU A 51 -8.31 -21.77 -0.09
N SER A 52 -8.66 -20.94 -1.09
CA SER A 52 -9.83 -20.02 -1.06
C SER A 52 -11.00 -20.52 -1.90
N GLY A 53 -10.99 -21.79 -2.32
CA GLY A 53 -12.08 -22.41 -3.08
C GLY A 53 -12.09 -22.09 -4.57
N SER A 54 -11.01 -21.52 -5.13
CA SER A 54 -10.86 -21.24 -6.55
C SER A 54 -9.87 -22.21 -7.16
N GLU A 55 -10.34 -23.16 -7.96
CA GLU A 55 -9.47 -24.13 -8.63
C GLU A 55 -8.66 -23.47 -9.77
N SER A 56 -7.59 -24.14 -10.20
CA SER A 56 -6.85 -23.77 -11.42
C SER A 56 -7.79 -23.70 -12.61
N GLY A 57 -7.70 -22.62 -13.38
CA GLY A 57 -8.59 -22.38 -14.53
C GLY A 57 -9.88 -21.62 -14.20
N THR A 58 -10.11 -21.24 -12.93
CA THR A 58 -11.29 -20.43 -12.57
C THR A 58 -11.17 -19.03 -13.16
N ALA A 59 -12.11 -18.64 -14.02
CA ALA A 59 -12.13 -17.30 -14.58
C ALA A 59 -12.48 -16.25 -13.52
N TRP A 60 -12.00 -15.02 -13.70
CA TRP A 60 -12.28 -13.91 -12.78
C TRP A 60 -13.77 -13.65 -12.60
N GLU A 61 -14.50 -13.78 -13.68
CA GLU A 61 -15.94 -13.57 -13.74
C GLU A 61 -16.70 -14.64 -12.94
N ASP A 62 -16.14 -15.85 -12.85
CA ASP A 62 -16.74 -16.99 -12.14
C ASP A 62 -16.50 -16.96 -10.63
N LEU A 63 -15.61 -16.07 -10.15
CA LEU A 63 -15.45 -15.85 -8.72
C LEU A 63 -16.72 -15.23 -8.12
N PRO A 64 -17.14 -15.65 -6.89
CA PRO A 64 -18.28 -15.06 -6.20
C PRO A 64 -18.16 -13.54 -6.09
N GLU A 65 -19.29 -12.83 -6.12
CA GLU A 65 -19.30 -11.36 -5.98
C GLU A 65 -18.78 -10.89 -4.60
N ASP A 66 -18.94 -11.71 -3.58
CA ASP A 66 -18.43 -11.47 -2.24
C ASP A 66 -17.02 -12.00 -2.02
N TRP A 67 -16.35 -12.47 -3.08
CA TRP A 67 -14.96 -12.89 -3.01
C TRP A 67 -14.06 -11.72 -2.61
N THR A 68 -13.12 -11.99 -1.73
CA THR A 68 -12.17 -10.99 -1.22
C THR A 68 -10.73 -11.45 -1.42
N CYS A 69 -9.85 -10.47 -1.48
CA CYS A 69 -8.41 -10.74 -1.56
C CYS A 69 -7.95 -11.60 -0.37
N PRO A 70 -7.36 -12.79 -0.60
CA PRO A 70 -6.95 -13.68 0.49
C PRO A 70 -5.82 -13.09 1.35
N LEU A 71 -5.15 -12.06 0.85
CA LEU A 71 -4.02 -11.45 1.54
C LEU A 71 -4.41 -10.23 2.38
N CYS A 72 -5.37 -9.40 1.92
CA CYS A 72 -5.73 -8.16 2.62
C CYS A 72 -7.23 -7.97 2.82
N GLY A 73 -8.07 -8.88 2.33
CA GLY A 73 -9.52 -8.80 2.46
C GLY A 73 -10.19 -7.72 1.58
N ALA A 74 -9.46 -7.10 0.64
CA ALA A 74 -10.03 -6.14 -0.31
C ALA A 74 -11.08 -6.82 -1.19
N ALA A 75 -12.09 -6.06 -1.60
CA ALA A 75 -13.18 -6.57 -2.43
C ALA A 75 -12.70 -6.90 -3.86
N LYS A 76 -13.48 -7.72 -4.58
CA LYS A 76 -13.25 -8.06 -5.98
C LYS A 76 -13.13 -6.79 -6.86
N SER A 77 -13.89 -5.74 -6.57
CA SER A 77 -13.84 -4.43 -7.24
C SER A 77 -12.50 -3.69 -7.11
N ASP A 78 -11.65 -4.07 -6.14
CA ASP A 78 -10.33 -3.45 -5.94
C ASP A 78 -9.22 -4.13 -6.76
N PHE A 79 -9.59 -4.95 -7.75
CA PHE A 79 -8.65 -5.63 -8.63
C PHE A 79 -8.68 -5.05 -10.03
N GLU A 80 -7.49 -4.92 -10.62
CA GLU A 80 -7.27 -4.44 -11.98
C GLU A 80 -6.68 -5.54 -12.85
N LYS A 81 -7.15 -5.67 -14.10
CA LYS A 81 -6.63 -6.67 -15.03
C LYS A 81 -5.20 -6.31 -15.46
N GLN A 82 -4.28 -7.24 -15.29
CA GLN A 82 -2.88 -7.05 -15.68
C GLN A 82 -2.75 -7.12 -17.21
N GLY A 83 -2.15 -6.09 -17.81
CA GLY A 83 -1.83 -6.09 -19.25
C GLY A 83 -2.80 -5.28 -20.13
N GLU A 84 -3.90 -4.78 -19.60
CA GLU A 84 -4.53 -3.63 -20.21
C GLU A 84 -3.69 -2.40 -19.74
N PRO A 85 -3.02 -1.65 -20.66
CA PRO A 85 -2.56 -0.34 -20.28
C PRO A 85 -3.81 0.37 -19.76
N ALA A 86 -3.79 0.88 -18.54
CA ALA A 86 -4.74 1.90 -18.13
C ALA A 86 -4.77 2.87 -19.30
N GLY A 87 -5.90 2.93 -20.01
CA GLY A 87 -6.06 3.88 -21.09
C GLY A 87 -5.59 5.21 -20.52
N PRO A 88 -5.04 6.14 -21.30
CA PRO A 88 -4.73 7.43 -20.75
C PRO A 88 -6.01 7.88 -20.05
N GLU A 89 -6.05 7.74 -18.73
CA GLU A 89 -6.96 8.53 -17.94
C GLU A 89 -6.58 9.93 -18.40
N GLU A 90 -7.47 10.56 -19.19
CA GLU A 90 -7.43 11.98 -19.38
C GLU A 90 -7.50 12.50 -17.95
N GLU A 91 -6.31 12.76 -17.37
CA GLU A 91 -6.19 13.49 -16.13
C GLU A 91 -6.87 14.81 -16.44
N GLU A 92 -8.16 14.90 -16.10
CA GLU A 92 -8.82 16.19 -16.01
C GLU A 92 -7.86 17.03 -15.16
N PRO A 93 -7.41 18.20 -15.65
CA PRO A 93 -6.50 19.02 -14.89
C PRO A 93 -7.15 19.25 -13.55
N VAL A 94 -6.63 18.59 -12.51
CA VAL A 94 -7.09 18.80 -11.13
C VAL A 94 -6.94 20.30 -10.92
N ALA A 95 -8.09 21.00 -10.85
CA ALA A 95 -8.12 22.44 -10.67
C ALA A 95 -7.16 22.75 -9.51
N ALA A 96 -6.21 23.66 -9.75
CA ALA A 96 -5.28 24.09 -8.74
C ALA A 96 -6.09 24.42 -7.49
N ILE A 97 -6.01 23.53 -6.50
CA ILE A 97 -6.74 23.73 -5.26
C ILE A 97 -6.01 24.88 -4.60
N ASP A 98 -6.63 26.06 -4.62
CA ASP A 98 -6.16 27.22 -3.88
C ASP A 98 -6.25 26.83 -2.40
N HIS A 99 -5.18 26.22 -1.90
CA HIS A 99 -5.04 25.92 -0.50
C HIS A 99 -4.60 27.20 0.19
N PRO A 100 -5.52 27.91 0.88
CA PRO A 100 -5.05 28.73 1.94
C PRO A 100 -4.29 27.78 2.86
N MET A 101 -3.02 28.08 3.14
CA MET A 101 -2.27 27.46 4.21
C MET A 101 -2.95 27.83 5.53
N ASP A 102 -4.16 27.32 5.72
CA ASP A 102 -4.80 27.35 7.02
C ASP A 102 -4.01 26.37 7.88
N VAL A 103 -3.08 26.93 8.62
CA VAL A 103 -2.36 26.19 9.67
C VAL A 103 -3.43 25.83 10.71
N GLN A 104 -4.09 24.68 10.51
CA GLN A 104 -5.02 24.16 11.49
C GLN A 104 -4.21 23.82 12.76
N GLU A 105 -4.70 24.28 13.89
CA GLU A 105 -4.16 23.84 15.18
C GLU A 105 -4.33 22.33 15.28
N MET A 106 -3.20 21.62 15.42
CA MET A 106 -3.20 20.17 15.58
C MET A 106 -3.80 19.80 16.94
N THR A 107 -4.62 18.79 16.95
CA THR A 107 -5.07 18.15 18.20
C THR A 107 -3.89 17.48 18.90
N PHE A 108 -4.01 17.21 20.20
CA PHE A 108 -2.96 16.51 20.95
C PHE A 108 -2.68 15.12 20.39
N LEU A 109 -3.69 14.41 19.86
CA LEU A 109 -3.48 13.09 19.22
C LEU A 109 -2.71 13.23 17.90
N GLU A 110 -2.99 14.25 17.12
CA GLU A 110 -2.23 14.53 15.88
C GLU A 110 -0.78 14.90 16.20
N MET A 111 -0.55 15.71 17.24
CA MET A 111 0.80 16.00 17.73
C MET A 111 1.51 14.74 18.23
N SER A 112 0.81 13.84 18.93
CA SER A 112 1.36 12.55 19.35
C SER A 112 1.76 11.70 18.14
N ALA A 113 0.91 11.59 17.11
CA ALA A 113 1.21 10.85 15.90
C ALA A 113 2.39 11.45 15.13
N LEU A 114 2.46 12.77 15.02
CA LEU A 114 3.60 13.48 14.41
C LEU A 114 4.91 13.17 15.16
N CYS A 115 4.92 13.29 16.48
CA CYS A 115 6.09 12.99 17.31
C CYS A 115 6.53 11.51 17.13
N THR A 116 5.59 10.57 17.09
CA THR A 116 5.90 9.15 16.82
C THR A 116 6.58 8.96 15.46
N ASN A 117 6.10 9.65 14.43
CA ASN A 117 6.70 9.59 13.08
C ASN A 117 8.10 10.22 13.06
N LEU A 118 8.32 11.34 13.77
CA LEU A 118 9.63 11.97 13.91
C LEU A 118 10.61 11.06 14.66
N ALA A 119 10.16 10.40 15.74
CA ALA A 119 10.96 9.42 16.47
C ALA A 119 11.45 8.29 15.54
N ARG A 120 10.56 7.70 14.73
CA ARG A 120 10.93 6.69 13.74
C ARG A 120 11.88 7.22 12.66
N GLY A 121 11.71 8.47 12.26
CA GLY A 121 12.62 9.15 11.34
C GLY A 121 14.03 9.30 11.93
N CYS A 122 14.15 9.69 13.20
CA CYS A 122 15.40 9.80 13.93
C CYS A 122 16.08 8.43 14.10
N GLU A 123 15.31 7.40 14.46
CA GLU A 123 15.84 6.03 14.57
C GLU A 123 16.49 5.56 13.27
N LYS A 124 15.83 5.78 12.11
CA LYS A 124 16.37 5.43 10.79
C LYS A 124 17.63 6.23 10.41
N GLN A 125 17.82 7.38 11.01
CA GLN A 125 19.00 8.23 10.85
C GLN A 125 20.08 7.97 11.90
N TYR A 126 19.94 6.91 12.72
CA TYR A 126 20.86 6.56 13.80
C TYR A 126 21.01 7.66 14.85
N LYS A 127 19.89 8.32 15.20
CA LYS A 127 19.77 9.37 16.21
C LYS A 127 18.91 8.89 17.38
N PRO A 128 19.43 7.98 18.23
CA PRO A 128 18.62 7.34 19.28
C PRO A 128 18.17 8.31 20.38
N GLU A 129 18.95 9.33 20.69
CA GLU A 129 18.61 10.33 21.74
C GLU A 129 17.41 11.17 21.28
N GLU A 130 17.44 11.70 20.06
CA GLU A 130 16.34 12.47 19.51
C GLU A 130 15.09 11.61 19.32
N SER A 131 15.26 10.33 18.92
CA SER A 131 14.16 9.37 18.84
C SER A 131 13.49 9.19 20.21
N ALA A 132 14.26 9.02 21.29
CA ALA A 132 13.74 8.88 22.63
C ALA A 132 12.95 10.12 23.07
N LEU A 133 13.47 11.32 22.85
CA LEU A 133 12.79 12.58 23.18
C LEU A 133 11.46 12.75 22.42
N PHE A 134 11.43 12.43 21.14
CA PHE A 134 10.18 12.47 20.38
C PHE A 134 9.16 11.42 20.86
N ASN A 135 9.60 10.24 21.30
CA ASN A 135 8.70 9.26 21.90
C ASN A 135 8.14 9.76 23.24
N GLU A 136 8.94 10.42 24.09
CA GLU A 136 8.45 11.03 25.32
C GLU A 136 7.40 12.11 25.05
N LEU A 137 7.62 12.97 24.06
CA LEU A 137 6.63 13.97 23.63
C LEU A 137 5.35 13.31 23.09
N ALA A 138 5.47 12.23 22.31
CA ALA A 138 4.33 11.49 21.80
C ALA A 138 3.46 10.95 22.96
N GLU A 139 4.08 10.31 23.95
CA GLU A 139 3.36 9.79 25.12
C GLU A 139 2.76 10.92 25.99
N TYR A 140 3.44 12.05 26.12
CA TYR A 140 2.89 13.23 26.81
C TYR A 140 1.60 13.71 26.14
N PHE A 141 1.63 13.96 24.83
CA PHE A 141 0.47 14.44 24.08
C PHE A 141 -0.69 13.42 24.09
N LYS A 142 -0.38 12.15 24.00
CA LYS A 142 -1.37 11.07 24.11
C LYS A 142 -2.06 11.09 25.48
N LYS A 143 -1.29 11.27 26.55
CA LYS A 143 -1.79 11.28 27.93
C LYS A 143 -2.72 12.45 28.23
N ILE A 144 -2.44 13.64 27.66
CA ILE A 144 -3.27 14.84 27.88
C ILE A 144 -4.43 14.93 26.88
N SER A 145 -4.51 14.03 25.90
CA SER A 145 -5.60 14.02 24.93
C SER A 145 -6.92 13.66 25.60
N PRO A 146 -7.98 14.42 25.37
CA PRO A 146 -9.30 14.06 25.88
C PRO A 146 -9.78 12.79 25.18
N PRO A 147 -10.57 11.94 25.86
CA PRO A 147 -11.17 10.78 25.23
C PRO A 147 -12.10 11.19 24.07
N ALA A 148 -12.19 10.36 23.04
CA ALA A 148 -13.12 10.60 21.96
C ALA A 148 -14.56 10.68 22.46
N LYS A 149 -15.33 11.68 21.98
CA LYS A 149 -16.72 11.88 22.41
C LYS A 149 -17.65 10.78 21.94
N ASP A 150 -17.32 10.16 20.83
CA ASP A 150 -18.08 9.06 20.22
C ASP A 150 -17.12 8.06 19.60
N PRO A 151 -16.61 7.09 20.38
CA PRO A 151 -15.69 6.08 19.90
C PRO A 151 -16.46 4.92 19.23
N SER A 152 -16.96 5.14 18.03
CA SER A 152 -17.67 4.09 17.27
C SER A 152 -16.89 3.64 16.04
N PHE A 153 -17.06 2.38 15.64
CA PHE A 153 -16.48 1.84 14.40
C PHE A 153 -17.00 2.60 13.17
N ASP A 154 -18.27 3.00 13.17
CA ASP A 154 -18.86 3.73 12.05
C ASP A 154 -18.19 5.09 11.86
N ARG A 155 -17.89 5.80 12.94
CA ARG A 155 -17.14 7.04 12.87
C ARG A 155 -15.72 6.84 12.40
N LEU A 156 -15.06 5.78 12.88
CA LEU A 156 -13.70 5.45 12.43
C LEU A 156 -13.68 5.12 10.94
N ILE A 157 -14.63 4.34 10.44
CA ILE A 157 -14.77 4.02 9.01
C ILE A 157 -15.00 5.30 8.21
N ALA A 158 -15.88 6.21 8.68
CA ALA A 158 -16.13 7.48 7.99
C ALA A 158 -14.89 8.37 7.90
N LEU A 159 -14.03 8.38 8.93
CA LEU A 159 -12.75 9.11 8.89
C LEU A 159 -11.78 8.48 7.88
N VAL A 160 -11.69 7.16 7.86
CA VAL A 160 -10.88 6.42 6.88
C VAL A 160 -11.38 6.66 5.45
N ASP A 161 -12.71 6.70 5.25
CA ASP A 161 -13.30 7.00 3.95
C ASP A 161 -12.93 8.41 3.49
N LYS A 162 -13.02 9.40 4.38
CA LYS A 162 -12.61 10.77 4.09
C LYS A 162 -11.15 10.86 3.68
N ASP A 163 -10.25 10.13 4.37
CA ASP A 163 -8.84 10.11 4.00
C ASP A 163 -8.63 9.52 2.59
N ILE A 164 -9.37 8.46 2.24
CA ILE A 164 -9.26 7.81 0.93
C ILE A 164 -9.85 8.67 -0.18
N GLU A 165 -10.98 9.31 0.05
CA GLU A 165 -11.73 10.05 -0.97
C GLU A 165 -11.24 11.49 -1.16
N GLU A 166 -10.73 12.12 -0.11
CA GLU A 166 -10.30 13.52 -0.12
C GLU A 166 -8.81 13.69 0.25
N GLY A 167 -8.37 13.10 1.36
CA GLY A 167 -7.05 13.35 1.94
C GLY A 167 -5.91 12.91 1.02
N PHE A 168 -5.91 11.65 0.59
CA PHE A 168 -4.85 11.13 -0.29
C PHE A 168 -4.85 11.75 -1.69
N PRO A 169 -6.00 11.93 -2.37
CA PRO A 169 -6.03 12.62 -3.66
C PRO A 169 -5.46 14.03 -3.56
N ASN A 170 -5.88 14.83 -2.57
CA ASN A 170 -5.39 16.19 -2.38
C ASN A 170 -3.88 16.22 -2.09
N ALA A 171 -3.41 15.39 -1.16
CA ALA A 171 -1.98 15.34 -0.84
C ALA A 171 -1.13 14.89 -2.03
N LYS A 172 -1.60 13.92 -2.83
CA LYS A 172 -0.93 13.49 -4.06
C LYS A 172 -0.91 14.57 -5.12
N ALA A 173 -1.99 15.34 -5.29
CA ALA A 173 -2.03 16.47 -6.23
C ALA A 173 -0.96 17.49 -5.89
N VAL A 174 -0.86 17.93 -4.62
CA VAL A 174 0.17 18.86 -4.15
C VAL A 174 1.59 18.29 -4.35
N ALA A 175 1.82 17.02 -3.96
CA ALA A 175 3.12 16.38 -4.11
C ALA A 175 3.54 16.24 -5.59
N THR A 176 2.57 16.07 -6.50
CA THR A 176 2.79 16.01 -7.94
C THR A 176 3.16 17.38 -8.48
N GLU A 177 2.45 18.43 -8.09
CA GLU A 177 2.71 19.82 -8.49
C GLU A 177 4.13 20.25 -8.13
N VAL A 178 4.55 20.00 -6.88
CA VAL A 178 5.91 20.31 -6.42
C VAL A 178 6.96 19.26 -6.83
N ARG A 179 6.57 18.22 -7.56
CA ARG A 179 7.41 17.10 -8.00
C ARG A 179 8.15 16.38 -6.87
N ASP A 180 7.52 16.27 -5.71
CA ASP A 180 8.09 15.54 -4.56
C ASP A 180 7.84 14.03 -4.69
N ARG A 181 8.79 13.35 -5.33
CA ARG A 181 8.74 11.88 -5.50
C ARG A 181 8.79 11.11 -4.19
N GLY A 182 9.40 11.69 -3.15
CA GLY A 182 9.48 11.09 -1.82
C GLY A 182 8.11 11.08 -1.15
N ALA A 183 7.42 12.22 -1.18
CA ALA A 183 6.05 12.36 -0.68
C ALA A 183 5.09 11.44 -1.46
N LEU A 184 5.14 11.41 -2.80
CA LEU A 184 4.30 10.53 -3.63
C LEU A 184 4.47 9.05 -3.26
N ARG A 185 5.71 8.61 -3.02
CA ARG A 185 5.97 7.23 -2.60
C ARG A 185 5.40 6.93 -1.21
N ALA A 186 5.58 7.84 -0.26
CA ALA A 186 5.04 7.70 1.09
C ALA A 186 3.51 7.67 1.08
N LEU A 187 2.88 8.57 0.34
CA LEU A 187 1.42 8.63 0.17
C LEU A 187 0.87 7.35 -0.47
N THR A 188 1.55 6.80 -1.47
CA THR A 188 1.15 5.53 -2.09
C THR A 188 1.16 4.37 -1.08
N TRP A 189 2.16 4.29 -0.22
CA TRP A 189 2.20 3.25 0.82
C TRP A 189 1.15 3.49 1.90
N SER A 190 1.00 4.72 2.36
CA SER A 190 0.02 5.09 3.38
C SER A 190 -1.40 4.82 2.92
N GLU A 191 -1.75 5.20 1.69
CA GLU A 191 -3.07 4.94 1.13
C GLU A 191 -3.36 3.43 1.06
N ARG A 192 -2.42 2.60 0.60
CA ARG A 192 -2.59 1.15 0.58
C ARG A 192 -2.86 0.57 1.97
N VAL A 193 -2.13 1.04 2.98
CA VAL A 193 -2.35 0.64 4.37
C VAL A 193 -3.71 1.12 4.87
N THR A 194 -4.11 2.35 4.55
CA THR A 194 -5.41 2.89 4.94
C THR A 194 -6.58 2.12 4.30
N ARG A 195 -6.47 1.75 3.02
CA ARG A 195 -7.46 0.89 2.34
C ARG A 195 -7.56 -0.50 2.97
N MET A 196 -6.43 -1.09 3.35
CA MET A 196 -6.41 -2.34 4.09
C MET A 196 -7.08 -2.20 5.46
N LEU A 197 -6.81 -1.12 6.20
CA LEU A 197 -7.48 -0.84 7.48
C LEU A 197 -9.00 -0.73 7.31
N LYS A 198 -9.48 -0.05 6.26
CA LYS A 198 -10.90 0.00 5.93
C LYS A 198 -11.48 -1.41 5.73
N SER A 199 -10.78 -2.25 4.97
CA SER A 199 -11.19 -3.64 4.74
C SER A 199 -11.30 -4.41 6.06
N HIS A 200 -10.29 -4.32 6.93
CA HIS A 200 -10.32 -4.99 8.23
C HIS A 200 -11.41 -4.45 9.15
N LEU A 201 -11.66 -3.14 9.18
CA LEU A 201 -12.74 -2.55 9.96
C LEU A 201 -14.13 -3.03 9.50
N ASN A 202 -14.34 -3.08 8.17
CA ASN A 202 -15.58 -3.59 7.59
C ASN A 202 -15.77 -5.09 7.89
N ARG A 203 -14.69 -5.86 7.83
CA ARG A 203 -14.70 -7.28 8.15
C ARG A 203 -14.98 -7.49 9.64
N TYR A 204 -14.32 -6.76 10.53
CA TYR A 204 -14.57 -6.82 11.97
C TYR A 204 -16.01 -6.44 12.32
N LYS A 205 -16.60 -5.44 11.64
CA LYS A 205 -18.01 -5.07 11.82
C LYS A 205 -18.97 -6.23 11.49
N LYS A 206 -18.61 -7.11 10.55
CA LYS A 206 -19.42 -8.28 10.16
C LYS A 206 -19.17 -9.49 11.06
N GLU A 207 -17.93 -9.79 11.37
CA GLU A 207 -17.47 -11.02 12.01
C GLU A 207 -17.24 -10.87 13.52
N GLY A 208 -17.04 -9.63 14.00
CA GLY A 208 -16.68 -9.37 15.41
C GLY A 208 -15.33 -10.00 15.76
N ASP A 209 -15.22 -10.45 17.01
CA ASP A 209 -14.00 -11.05 17.55
C ASP A 209 -13.61 -12.36 16.83
N ALA A 210 -14.55 -13.02 16.17
CA ALA A 210 -14.29 -14.23 15.40
C ALA A 210 -13.25 -14.00 14.29
N MET A 211 -13.12 -12.75 13.79
CA MET A 211 -12.13 -12.38 12.78
C MET A 211 -10.68 -12.61 13.24
N VAL A 212 -10.41 -12.48 14.53
CA VAL A 212 -9.07 -12.58 15.14
C VAL A 212 -8.96 -13.75 16.11
N GLU A 213 -10.04 -14.53 16.26
CA GLU A 213 -10.06 -15.70 17.13
C GLU A 213 -9.26 -16.85 16.50
N ASN A 214 -8.37 -17.45 17.28
CA ASN A 214 -7.52 -18.58 16.87
C ASN A 214 -6.63 -18.30 15.65
N THR A 215 -6.28 -17.06 15.41
CA THR A 215 -5.34 -16.67 14.34
C THR A 215 -4.36 -15.61 14.83
N ASP A 216 -3.23 -15.50 14.15
CA ASP A 216 -2.18 -14.55 14.49
C ASP A 216 -2.41 -13.21 13.79
N VAL A 217 -2.11 -12.11 14.48
CA VAL A 217 -2.10 -10.77 13.93
C VAL A 217 -0.66 -10.27 13.88
N HIS A 218 -0.22 -9.87 12.71
CA HIS A 218 1.14 -9.39 12.48
C HIS A 218 1.12 -8.00 11.86
N VAL A 219 2.05 -7.13 12.28
CA VAL A 219 2.19 -5.77 11.76
C VAL A 219 3.58 -5.59 11.16
N CYS A 220 3.64 -5.13 9.93
CA CYS A 220 4.91 -4.75 9.31
C CYS A 220 5.46 -3.49 9.98
N THR A 221 6.64 -3.58 10.59
CA THR A 221 7.28 -2.47 11.31
C THR A 221 7.72 -1.32 10.42
N ILE A 222 7.72 -1.52 9.09
CA ILE A 222 8.16 -0.51 8.13
C ILE A 222 6.99 0.34 7.62
N CYS A 223 5.88 -0.28 7.21
CA CYS A 223 4.77 0.43 6.58
C CYS A 223 3.44 0.36 7.35
N GLY A 224 3.37 -0.44 8.42
CA GLY A 224 2.14 -0.61 9.20
C GLY A 224 1.12 -1.57 8.59
N PHE A 225 1.46 -2.30 7.50
CA PHE A 225 0.57 -3.31 6.93
C PHE A 225 0.24 -4.37 7.98
N ILE A 226 -1.06 -4.66 8.17
CA ILE A 226 -1.55 -5.67 9.09
C ILE A 226 -1.88 -6.94 8.31
N TYR A 227 -1.34 -8.05 8.76
CA TYR A 227 -1.65 -9.38 8.26
C TYR A 227 -2.35 -10.19 9.37
N ILE A 228 -3.48 -10.78 9.04
CA ILE A 228 -4.25 -11.65 9.93
C ILE A 228 -4.24 -13.04 9.32
N GLY A 229 -3.54 -13.96 9.97
CA GLY A 229 -3.35 -15.33 9.48
C GLY A 229 -2.13 -15.99 10.10
N ASP A 230 -2.06 -17.31 10.01
CA ASP A 230 -1.04 -18.12 10.68
C ASP A 230 0.27 -18.22 9.91
N LYS A 231 0.25 -17.96 8.61
CA LYS A 231 1.42 -18.08 7.73
C LYS A 231 1.69 -16.77 7.01
N LEU A 232 2.69 -16.03 7.50
CA LEU A 232 3.15 -14.80 6.88
C LEU A 232 3.63 -15.02 5.44
N PRO A 233 3.33 -14.07 4.52
CA PRO A 233 3.95 -14.05 3.21
C PRO A 233 5.47 -13.81 3.33
N ASP A 234 6.27 -14.28 2.39
CA ASP A 234 7.74 -14.12 2.42
C ASP A 234 8.17 -12.65 2.40
N VAL A 235 7.38 -11.79 1.78
CA VAL A 235 7.62 -10.35 1.71
C VAL A 235 6.35 -9.56 1.98
N CYS A 236 6.49 -8.37 2.57
CA CYS A 236 5.37 -7.48 2.78
C CYS A 236 4.73 -7.06 1.45
N PRO A 237 3.41 -7.23 1.26
CA PRO A 237 2.73 -6.88 0.01
C PRO A 237 2.86 -5.41 -0.36
N VAL A 238 2.91 -4.52 0.63
CA VAL A 238 2.96 -3.06 0.44
C VAL A 238 4.39 -2.57 0.17
N CYS A 239 5.32 -2.79 1.12
CA CYS A 239 6.65 -2.19 1.04
C CYS A 239 7.76 -3.15 0.62
N LYS A 240 7.42 -4.42 0.35
CA LYS A 240 8.31 -5.47 -0.19
C LYS A 240 9.49 -5.85 0.71
N VAL A 241 9.46 -5.51 1.99
CA VAL A 241 10.47 -5.97 2.95
C VAL A 241 10.24 -7.44 3.32
N PRO A 242 11.29 -8.18 3.71
CA PRO A 242 11.16 -9.56 4.14
C PRO A 242 10.26 -9.73 5.37
N ASN A 243 9.67 -10.91 5.54
CA ASN A 243 8.69 -11.21 6.60
C ASN A 243 9.25 -11.09 8.03
N TRP A 244 10.54 -11.18 8.25
CA TRP A 244 11.15 -10.95 9.57
C TRP A 244 11.02 -9.50 10.06
N LYS A 245 10.51 -8.59 9.22
CA LYS A 245 10.11 -7.22 9.59
C LYS A 245 8.68 -7.12 10.11
N PHE A 246 7.98 -8.24 10.24
CA PHE A 246 6.69 -8.28 10.90
C PHE A 246 6.84 -8.60 12.38
N GLU A 247 6.09 -7.91 13.19
CA GLU A 247 5.94 -8.20 14.61
C GLU A 247 4.58 -8.84 14.84
N LYS A 248 4.56 -9.94 15.59
CA LYS A 248 3.33 -10.56 16.07
C LYS A 248 2.77 -9.70 17.20
N ILE A 249 1.48 -9.36 17.11
CA ILE A 249 0.78 -8.66 18.17
C ILE A 249 0.29 -9.69 19.17
N GLU A 250 0.82 -9.62 20.39
CA GLU A 250 0.32 -10.45 21.48
C GLU A 250 -1.01 -9.88 21.95
N GLY A 251 -2.04 -10.73 21.95
CA GLY A 251 -3.36 -10.38 22.44
C GLY A 251 -3.32 -10.07 23.95
N ARG A 252 -4.09 -9.08 24.35
CA ARG A 252 -4.36 -8.78 25.78
C ARG A 252 -5.41 -9.69 26.34
#